data_addc2544081fd83c1d25ba3b899af532
#
_entry.id   addc2544081fd83c1d25ba3b899af532
#
_cell.length_a   1.000
_cell.length_b   1.000
_cell.length_c   1.000
_cell.angle_alpha   90.00
_cell.angle_beta   90.00
_cell.angle_gamma   90.00
#
_symmetry.space_group_name_H-M   'P 1'
#
loop_
_entity.id
_entity.type
_entity.pdbx_description
1 polymer ?
#
loop_
_entity_poly.entity_id
_entity_poly.type
_entity_poly.pdbx_seq_one_letter_code
_entity_poly.pdbx_strand_id
1 'polypeptide(L)'
;MKKLFSILFIVVITAATTLPVQAKDTRICTKTSAQEIAALFDRWNASLATLDPDKMAALYAPAAVLLPTVSNKPRTNHEEIRDYFVHFLEKKPQGTIDFRIIKIGCDSASDTGLYTFTLHDTKGKAKKVSARYSYVYEYLNGQWLIEHHHSSAMPEPVRVK
;
A
#
# COMPACT_ATOMS: atom_id res chain seq x y z
N MET A 1 25.44 4.39 -86.76
CA MET A 1 25.06 5.43 -85.80
C MET A 1 23.95 4.86 -84.90
N LYS A 2 24.32 4.36 -83.72
CA LYS A 2 23.34 3.77 -82.75
C LYS A 2 23.08 4.82 -81.66
N LYS A 3 21.86 5.31 -81.58
CA LYS A 3 21.45 6.24 -80.49
C LYS A 3 21.06 5.43 -79.26
N LEU A 4 21.81 5.60 -78.16
CA LEU A 4 21.45 5.09 -76.84
C LEU A 4 20.42 6.03 -76.22
N PHE A 5 19.23 5.54 -75.91
CA PHE A 5 18.27 6.22 -75.07
C PHE A 5 18.48 5.80 -73.63
N SER A 6 18.92 6.74 -72.81
CA SER A 6 19.12 6.55 -71.37
C SER A 6 17.78 6.88 -70.67
N ILE A 7 17.08 5.86 -70.12
CA ILE A 7 15.88 6.03 -69.37
C ILE A 7 16.26 6.30 -67.89
N LEU A 8 16.00 7.52 -67.43
CA LEU A 8 16.21 7.93 -66.03
C LEU A 8 15.03 7.48 -65.18
N PHE A 9 15.21 6.46 -64.37
CA PHE A 9 14.18 6.02 -63.40
C PHE A 9 14.25 6.97 -62.16
N ILE A 10 13.21 7.79 -61.97
CA ILE A 10 13.06 8.60 -60.77
C ILE A 10 12.33 7.70 -59.73
N VAL A 11 13.07 7.26 -58.71
CA VAL A 11 12.49 6.59 -57.53
C VAL A 11 11.94 7.67 -56.58
N VAL A 12 10.61 7.79 -56.52
CA VAL A 12 9.92 8.62 -55.53
C VAL A 12 9.82 7.85 -54.24
N ILE A 13 10.67 8.19 -53.24
CA ILE A 13 10.57 7.65 -51.88
C ILE A 13 9.50 8.46 -51.13
N THR A 14 8.31 7.89 -50.96
CA THR A 14 7.28 8.42 -50.09
C THR A 14 7.61 8.07 -48.66
N ALA A 15 8.12 9.05 -47.90
CA ALA A 15 8.31 8.93 -46.44
C ALA A 15 6.91 8.90 -45.78
N ALA A 16 6.49 7.73 -45.34
CA ALA A 16 5.30 7.58 -44.50
C ALA A 16 5.61 8.12 -43.09
N THR A 17 5.12 9.31 -42.77
CA THR A 17 5.18 9.87 -41.42
C THR A 17 4.17 9.15 -40.54
N THR A 18 4.61 8.20 -39.74
CA THR A 18 3.80 7.58 -38.67
C THR A 18 3.68 8.58 -37.51
N LEU A 19 2.52 9.19 -37.36
CA LEU A 19 2.20 9.98 -36.18
C LEU A 19 2.05 9.03 -34.98
N PRO A 20 2.66 9.33 -33.82
CA PRO A 20 2.45 8.54 -32.62
C PRO A 20 0.97 8.65 -32.23
N VAL A 21 0.25 7.52 -32.27
CA VAL A 21 -1.09 7.42 -31.70
C VAL A 21 -0.91 7.46 -30.19
N GLN A 22 -1.19 8.60 -29.58
CA GLN A 22 -1.24 8.75 -28.14
C GLN A 22 -2.52 8.05 -27.64
N ALA A 23 -2.39 6.81 -27.17
CA ALA A 23 -3.49 6.09 -26.54
C ALA A 23 -3.92 6.90 -25.31
N LYS A 24 -5.13 7.46 -25.35
CA LYS A 24 -5.76 8.10 -24.22
C LYS A 24 -6.01 7.00 -23.19
N ASP A 25 -5.34 7.05 -22.04
CA ASP A 25 -5.61 6.14 -20.92
C ASP A 25 -7.07 6.35 -20.48
N THR A 26 -7.93 5.40 -20.83
CA THR A 26 -9.36 5.42 -20.49
C THR A 26 -9.63 4.70 -19.18
N ARG A 27 -8.61 4.47 -18.36
CA ARG A 27 -8.75 3.80 -17.08
C ARG A 27 -9.74 4.57 -16.20
N ILE A 28 -10.81 3.89 -15.81
CA ILE A 28 -11.80 4.42 -14.86
C ILE A 28 -11.30 4.10 -13.46
N CYS A 29 -10.88 5.15 -12.74
CA CYS A 29 -10.42 5.01 -11.36
C CYS A 29 -11.59 4.74 -10.40
N THR A 30 -11.35 3.95 -9.37
CA THR A 30 -12.30 3.75 -8.28
C THR A 30 -12.54 5.07 -7.55
N LYS A 31 -13.81 5.46 -7.44
CA LYS A 31 -14.19 6.64 -6.67
C LYS A 31 -14.06 6.32 -5.18
N THR A 32 -13.30 7.12 -4.47
CA THR A 32 -13.14 7.03 -3.01
C THR A 32 -12.88 8.41 -2.41
N SER A 33 -12.93 8.51 -1.10
CA SER A 33 -12.67 9.73 -0.33
C SER A 33 -11.60 9.49 0.74
N ALA A 34 -11.00 10.57 1.24
CA ALA A 34 -10.05 10.47 2.34
C ALA A 34 -10.70 9.87 3.60
N GLN A 35 -12.00 10.09 3.81
CA GLN A 35 -12.74 9.51 4.93
C GLN A 35 -12.89 7.98 4.77
N GLU A 36 -13.18 7.48 3.58
CA GLU A 36 -13.26 6.04 3.31
C GLU A 36 -11.91 5.36 3.48
N ILE A 37 -10.82 5.98 3.02
CA ILE A 37 -9.46 5.46 3.23
C ILE A 37 -9.09 5.49 4.72
N ALA A 38 -9.45 6.54 5.46
CA ALA A 38 -9.25 6.61 6.90
C ALA A 38 -9.96 5.47 7.64
N ALA A 39 -11.17 5.11 7.24
CA ALA A 39 -11.96 4.02 7.83
C ALA A 39 -11.32 2.63 7.63
N LEU A 40 -10.35 2.49 6.69
CA LEU A 40 -9.60 1.23 6.53
C LEU A 40 -8.72 0.94 7.76
N PHE A 41 -8.11 1.98 8.34
CA PHE A 41 -7.41 1.82 9.62
C PHE A 41 -8.36 1.44 10.75
N ASP A 42 -9.54 2.04 10.82
CA ASP A 42 -10.52 1.72 11.87
C ASP A 42 -10.97 0.25 11.77
N ARG A 43 -11.18 -0.25 10.52
CA ARG A 43 -11.46 -1.67 10.25
C ARG A 43 -10.31 -2.57 10.68
N TRP A 44 -9.06 -2.19 10.36
CA TRP A 44 -7.86 -2.92 10.76
C TRP A 44 -7.72 -2.96 12.29
N ASN A 45 -7.91 -1.82 12.96
CA ASN A 45 -7.84 -1.70 14.42
C ASN A 45 -8.96 -2.49 15.13
N ALA A 46 -10.18 -2.49 14.57
CA ALA A 46 -11.26 -3.34 15.06
C ALA A 46 -10.95 -4.82 14.92
N SER A 47 -10.27 -5.22 13.84
CA SER A 47 -9.84 -6.60 13.65
C SER A 47 -8.79 -7.05 14.67
N LEU A 48 -7.91 -6.16 15.16
CA LEU A 48 -7.01 -6.46 16.27
C LEU A 48 -7.77 -6.91 17.55
N ALA A 49 -8.89 -6.26 17.84
CA ALA A 49 -9.70 -6.58 19.02
C ALA A 49 -10.35 -7.97 18.95
N THR A 50 -10.47 -8.57 17.76
CA THR A 50 -10.98 -9.94 17.60
C THR A 50 -9.97 -11.01 18.05
N LEU A 51 -8.70 -10.66 18.17
CA LEU A 51 -7.57 -11.57 18.47
C LEU A 51 -7.46 -12.73 17.47
N ASP A 52 -7.97 -12.55 16.26
CA ASP A 52 -8.02 -13.55 15.20
C ASP A 52 -6.98 -13.21 14.10
N PRO A 53 -5.88 -13.96 13.97
CA PRO A 53 -4.84 -13.69 13.00
C PRO A 53 -5.30 -13.89 11.55
N ASP A 54 -6.31 -14.72 11.30
CA ASP A 54 -6.85 -14.94 9.95
C ASP A 54 -7.64 -13.71 9.50
N LYS A 55 -8.42 -13.08 10.41
CA LYS A 55 -9.08 -11.79 10.11
C LYS A 55 -8.10 -10.67 9.85
N MET A 56 -6.94 -10.69 10.52
CA MET A 56 -5.89 -9.72 10.25
C MET A 56 -5.28 -9.93 8.87
N ALA A 57 -4.88 -11.16 8.54
CA ALA A 57 -4.27 -11.48 7.25
C ALA A 57 -5.22 -11.18 6.07
N ALA A 58 -6.53 -11.40 6.23
CA ALA A 58 -7.54 -11.13 5.21
C ALA A 58 -7.66 -9.64 4.80
N LEU A 59 -7.10 -8.71 5.57
CA LEU A 59 -7.06 -7.29 5.23
C LEU A 59 -5.90 -6.92 4.30
N TYR A 60 -4.99 -7.84 4.04
CA TYR A 60 -3.82 -7.65 3.21
C TYR A 60 -4.03 -8.25 1.82
N ALA A 61 -3.44 -7.63 0.80
CA ALA A 61 -3.40 -8.19 -0.54
C ALA A 61 -2.56 -9.48 -0.59
N PRO A 62 -2.79 -10.39 -1.55
CA PRO A 62 -2.06 -11.67 -1.62
C PRO A 62 -0.53 -11.55 -1.63
N ALA A 63 0.00 -10.49 -2.27
CA ALA A 63 1.43 -10.20 -2.37
C ALA A 63 1.86 -9.04 -1.46
N ALA A 64 1.09 -8.74 -0.42
CA ALA A 64 1.38 -7.62 0.48
C ALA A 64 2.71 -7.77 1.20
N VAL A 65 3.32 -6.61 1.52
CA VAL A 65 4.54 -6.55 2.31
C VAL A 65 4.25 -5.87 3.65
N LEU A 66 4.54 -6.57 4.75
CA LEU A 66 4.51 -6.03 6.09
C LEU A 66 5.94 -5.92 6.65
N LEU A 67 6.33 -4.69 7.00
CA LEU A 67 7.57 -4.38 7.71
C LEU A 67 7.23 -3.96 9.16
N PRO A 68 7.22 -4.89 10.11
CA PRO A 68 6.74 -4.61 11.47
C PRO A 68 7.79 -3.90 12.33
N THR A 69 7.34 -3.08 13.29
CA THR A 69 8.19 -2.25 14.17
C THR A 69 9.25 -3.03 14.95
N VAL A 70 8.90 -4.23 15.39
CA VAL A 70 9.71 -5.00 16.36
C VAL A 70 10.18 -6.35 15.80
N SER A 71 10.20 -6.50 14.49
CA SER A 71 10.71 -7.70 13.83
C SER A 71 11.62 -7.31 12.66
N ASN A 72 12.79 -7.92 12.59
CA ASN A 72 13.73 -7.72 11.49
C ASN A 72 13.31 -8.48 10.22
N LYS A 73 12.38 -9.45 10.35
CA LYS A 73 11.92 -10.25 9.21
C LYS A 73 10.77 -9.53 8.51
N PRO A 74 10.89 -9.15 7.22
CA PRO A 74 9.75 -8.77 6.40
C PRO A 74 8.76 -9.94 6.27
N ARG A 75 7.48 -9.63 6.11
CA ARG A 75 6.42 -10.59 5.80
C ARG A 75 5.91 -10.29 4.42
N THR A 76 5.94 -11.25 3.50
CA THR A 76 5.75 -11.03 2.07
C THR A 76 4.61 -11.87 1.46
N ASN A 77 3.87 -12.56 2.29
CA ASN A 77 2.70 -13.34 1.91
C ASN A 77 1.74 -13.48 3.09
N HIS A 78 0.53 -13.97 2.83
CA HIS A 78 -0.53 -14.13 3.84
C HIS A 78 -0.12 -15.02 5.01
N GLU A 79 0.58 -16.11 4.76
CA GLU A 79 1.00 -17.05 5.81
C GLU A 79 1.97 -16.37 6.78
N GLU A 80 2.97 -15.69 6.28
CA GLU A 80 3.94 -14.95 7.10
C GLU A 80 3.30 -13.76 7.85
N ILE A 81 2.34 -13.06 7.22
CA ILE A 81 1.57 -11.97 7.85
C ILE A 81 0.71 -12.54 8.97
N ARG A 82 0.00 -13.63 8.71
CA ARG A 82 -0.79 -14.35 9.72
C ARG A 82 0.08 -14.77 10.91
N ASP A 83 1.24 -15.39 10.65
CA ASP A 83 2.20 -15.81 11.69
C ASP A 83 2.64 -14.63 12.57
N TYR A 84 2.96 -13.49 11.96
CA TYR A 84 3.27 -12.28 12.72
C TYR A 84 2.13 -11.89 13.66
N PHE A 85 0.88 -11.93 13.19
CA PHE A 85 -0.28 -11.56 14.01
C PHE A 85 -0.59 -12.56 15.11
N VAL A 86 -0.30 -13.86 14.96
CA VAL A 86 -0.39 -14.83 16.06
C VAL A 86 0.32 -14.31 17.32
N HIS A 87 1.54 -13.82 17.16
CA HIS A 87 2.34 -13.31 18.28
C HIS A 87 2.01 -11.87 18.68
N PHE A 88 1.65 -11.02 17.72
CA PHE A 88 1.33 -9.61 18.02
C PHE A 88 0.03 -9.47 18.81
N LEU A 89 -0.97 -10.29 18.51
CA LEU A 89 -2.28 -10.27 19.17
C LEU A 89 -2.25 -10.74 20.63
N GLU A 90 -1.24 -11.51 21.06
CA GLU A 90 -1.03 -11.86 22.46
C GLU A 90 -0.90 -10.62 23.35
N LYS A 91 -0.43 -9.49 22.78
CA LYS A 91 -0.29 -8.21 23.49
C LYS A 91 -1.59 -7.40 23.54
N LYS A 92 -2.71 -7.94 23.05
CA LYS A 92 -4.02 -7.25 22.95
C LYS A 92 -3.87 -5.82 22.45
N PRO A 93 -3.29 -5.62 21.24
CA PRO A 93 -2.95 -4.30 20.72
C PRO A 93 -4.21 -3.50 20.40
N GLN A 94 -4.16 -2.19 20.70
CA GLN A 94 -5.15 -1.22 20.27
C GLN A 94 -4.45 0.04 19.83
N GLY A 95 -4.69 0.47 18.59
CA GLY A 95 -4.07 1.65 17.98
C GLY A 95 -4.94 2.88 18.06
N THR A 96 -4.29 4.03 18.14
CA THR A 96 -4.91 5.36 18.00
C THR A 96 -4.06 6.16 17.02
N ILE A 97 -4.68 6.80 16.04
CA ILE A 97 -4.00 7.72 15.12
C ILE A 97 -3.74 9.04 15.82
N ASP A 98 -2.49 9.47 15.86
CA ASP A 98 -2.06 10.74 16.42
C ASP A 98 -1.90 11.81 15.34
N PHE A 99 -1.45 11.40 14.14
CA PHE A 99 -1.29 12.26 12.97
C PHE A 99 -1.43 11.44 11.69
N ARG A 100 -2.03 12.03 10.65
CA ARG A 100 -2.34 11.33 9.40
C ARG A 100 -2.26 12.25 8.20
N ILE A 101 -1.71 11.72 7.09
CA ILE A 101 -1.82 12.30 5.75
C ILE A 101 -2.29 11.20 4.81
N ILE A 102 -3.38 11.46 4.08
CA ILE A 102 -3.93 10.55 3.08
C ILE A 102 -3.69 11.14 1.69
N LYS A 103 -3.24 10.29 0.74
CA LYS A 103 -3.19 10.60 -0.69
C LYS A 103 -3.94 9.52 -1.45
N ILE A 104 -4.72 9.93 -2.45
CA ILE A 104 -5.55 9.04 -3.27
C ILE A 104 -5.04 9.10 -4.69
N GLY A 105 -4.78 7.94 -5.27
CA GLY A 105 -4.45 7.70 -6.68
C GLY A 105 -5.60 7.01 -7.41
N CYS A 106 -5.29 6.49 -8.60
CA CYS A 106 -6.21 5.64 -9.35
C CYS A 106 -6.09 4.21 -8.84
N ASP A 107 -7.13 3.68 -8.19
CA ASP A 107 -7.17 2.34 -7.59
C ASP A 107 -6.08 2.09 -6.51
N SER A 108 -5.47 3.16 -6.00
CA SER A 108 -4.48 3.11 -4.93
C SER A 108 -4.65 4.28 -3.97
N ALA A 109 -4.25 4.10 -2.71
CA ALA A 109 -4.22 5.17 -1.73
C ALA A 109 -3.09 4.93 -0.73
N SER A 110 -2.58 6.01 -0.13
CA SER A 110 -1.66 5.90 1.00
C SER A 110 -2.22 6.64 2.22
N ASP A 111 -1.99 6.07 3.39
CA ASP A 111 -2.25 6.66 4.71
C ASP A 111 -0.95 6.58 5.52
N THR A 112 -0.37 7.73 5.82
CA THR A 112 0.93 7.82 6.48
C THR A 112 0.87 8.75 7.67
N GLY A 113 1.62 8.42 8.72
CA GLY A 113 1.57 9.27 9.89
C GLY A 113 2.19 8.68 11.15
N LEU A 114 1.59 9.06 12.26
CA LEU A 114 1.94 8.64 13.60
C LEU A 114 0.75 7.95 14.26
N TYR A 115 1.02 6.90 15.01
CA TYR A 115 0.01 6.25 15.84
C TYR A 115 0.62 5.81 17.18
N THR A 116 -0.22 5.61 18.15
CA THR A 116 0.16 5.09 19.46
C THR A 116 -0.62 3.82 19.74
N PHE A 117 0.10 2.73 20.00
CA PHE A 117 -0.47 1.48 20.48
C PHE A 117 -0.52 1.42 22.00
N THR A 118 -1.67 0.96 22.52
CA THR A 118 -1.75 0.39 23.85
C THR A 118 -1.52 -1.11 23.72
N LEU A 119 -0.46 -1.61 24.35
CA LEU A 119 -0.06 -3.02 24.39
C LEU A 119 -0.10 -3.52 25.82
N HIS A 120 -0.41 -4.80 26.04
CA HIS A 120 -0.43 -5.40 27.36
C HIS A 120 0.66 -6.45 27.47
N ASP A 121 1.33 -6.49 28.61
CA ASP A 121 2.27 -7.58 28.94
C ASP A 121 1.53 -8.82 29.45
N THR A 122 2.26 -9.90 29.72
CA THR A 122 1.71 -11.17 30.21
C THR A 122 1.03 -11.07 31.57
N LYS A 123 1.27 -9.96 32.32
CA LYS A 123 0.63 -9.66 33.62
C LYS A 123 -0.57 -8.71 33.46
N GLY A 124 -0.92 -8.36 32.19
CA GLY A 124 -2.02 -7.45 31.89
C GLY A 124 -1.68 -5.95 32.07
N LYS A 125 -0.43 -5.60 32.36
CA LYS A 125 -0.03 -4.19 32.50
C LYS A 125 0.02 -3.52 31.13
N ALA A 126 -0.70 -2.41 30.97
CA ALA A 126 -0.73 -1.63 29.75
C ALA A 126 0.56 -0.79 29.58
N LYS A 127 1.05 -0.72 28.34
CA LYS A 127 2.16 0.14 27.92
C LYS A 127 1.76 0.83 26.61
N LYS A 128 2.01 2.15 26.51
CA LYS A 128 1.88 2.90 25.26
C LYS A 128 3.18 2.85 24.46
N VAL A 129 3.06 2.64 23.16
CA VAL A 129 4.18 2.60 22.20
C VAL A 129 3.80 3.44 20.99
N SER A 130 4.44 4.60 20.85
CA SER A 130 4.27 5.46 19.68
C SER A 130 5.19 5.01 18.55
N ALA A 131 4.70 5.08 17.32
CA ALA A 131 5.41 4.67 16.12
C ALA A 131 5.00 5.51 14.91
N ARG A 132 5.82 5.46 13.87
CA ARG A 132 5.52 5.97 12.53
C ARG A 132 4.93 4.85 11.70
N TYR A 133 4.03 5.20 10.79
CA TYR A 133 3.44 4.21 9.90
C TYR A 133 3.29 4.71 8.47
N SER A 134 3.21 3.75 7.56
CA SER A 134 2.80 3.93 6.18
C SER A 134 1.95 2.74 5.78
N TYR A 135 0.69 2.97 5.43
CA TYR A 135 -0.14 2.03 4.68
C TYR A 135 -0.18 2.47 3.22
N VAL A 136 -0.02 1.52 2.31
CA VAL A 136 -0.43 1.65 0.91
C VAL A 136 -1.57 0.67 0.70
N TYR A 137 -2.66 1.15 0.15
CA TYR A 137 -3.83 0.36 -0.19
C TYR A 137 -3.96 0.27 -1.70
N GLU A 138 -4.44 -0.87 -2.17
CA GLU A 138 -4.88 -1.06 -3.55
C GLU A 138 -6.32 -1.55 -3.59
N TYR A 139 -7.03 -1.16 -4.66
CA TYR A 139 -8.39 -1.61 -4.89
C TYR A 139 -8.38 -2.86 -5.76
N LEU A 140 -8.63 -4.00 -5.15
CA LEU A 140 -8.61 -5.32 -5.80
C LEU A 140 -9.97 -6.01 -5.64
N ASN A 141 -10.53 -6.48 -6.75
CA ASN A 141 -11.74 -7.31 -6.76
C ASN A 141 -12.91 -6.71 -5.94
N GLY A 142 -13.10 -5.39 -6.03
CA GLY A 142 -14.21 -4.72 -5.36
C GLY A 142 -13.94 -4.27 -3.91
N GLN A 143 -12.72 -4.38 -3.42
CA GLN A 143 -12.37 -4.00 -2.04
C GLN A 143 -10.98 -3.37 -1.93
N TRP A 144 -10.82 -2.50 -0.93
CA TRP A 144 -9.52 -1.96 -0.56
C TRP A 144 -8.78 -2.93 0.33
N LEU A 145 -7.56 -3.33 -0.08
CA LEU A 145 -6.66 -4.20 0.68
C LEU A 145 -5.33 -3.49 0.92
N ILE A 146 -4.64 -3.88 1.99
CA ILE A 146 -3.29 -3.37 2.30
C ILE A 146 -2.29 -4.06 1.38
N GLU A 147 -1.63 -3.30 0.51
CA GLU A 147 -0.51 -3.73 -0.33
C GLU A 147 0.81 -3.63 0.42
N HIS A 148 0.99 -2.53 1.17
CA HIS A 148 2.20 -2.31 1.96
C HIS A 148 1.86 -1.72 3.32
N HIS A 149 2.46 -2.27 4.37
CA HIS A 149 2.38 -1.74 5.72
C HIS A 149 3.77 -1.68 6.34
N HIS A 150 4.25 -0.47 6.57
CA HIS A 150 5.48 -0.23 7.33
C HIS A 150 5.16 0.41 8.67
N SER A 151 5.78 -0.08 9.71
CA SER A 151 5.76 0.50 11.05
C SER A 151 7.19 0.60 11.59
N SER A 152 7.54 1.73 12.20
CA SER A 152 8.87 1.92 12.80
C SER A 152 8.78 2.69 14.11
N ALA A 153 9.65 2.34 15.06
CA ALA A 153 9.75 3.04 16.33
C ALA A 153 10.09 4.52 16.13
N MET A 154 9.67 5.35 17.09
CA MET A 154 10.06 6.77 17.11
C MET A 154 11.58 6.87 17.33
N PRO A 155 12.32 7.67 16.52
CA PRO A 155 13.78 7.79 16.63
C PRO A 155 14.21 8.60 17.85
N GLU A 156 13.32 9.44 18.38
CA GLU A 156 13.56 10.33 19.50
C GLU A 156 12.59 10.05 20.65
N PRO A 157 12.94 10.40 21.90
CA PRO A 157 12.02 10.28 23.02
C PRO A 157 10.74 11.11 22.78
N VAL A 158 9.59 10.46 22.89
CA VAL A 158 8.29 11.13 22.77
C VAL A 158 8.06 11.98 24.03
N ARG A 159 8.05 13.31 23.91
CA ARG A 159 7.67 14.21 25.00
C ARG A 159 6.13 14.16 25.12
N VAL A 160 5.65 13.57 26.21
CA VAL A 160 4.22 13.66 26.56
C VAL A 160 4.00 15.09 27.07
N LYS A 161 3.11 15.82 26.39
CA LYS A 161 2.65 17.14 26.85
C LYS A 161 1.54 16.96 27.87
#